data_fd58cf5321d975232644d5a9bb53fe33
#
_entry.id   fd58cf5321d975232644d5a9bb53fe33
#
_cell.length_a   1.000
_cell.length_b   1.000
_cell.length_c   1.000
_cell.angle_alpha   90.00
_cell.angle_beta   90.00
_cell.angle_gamma   90.00
#
_symmetry.space_group_name_H-M   'P 1'
#
loop_
_entity.id
_entity.type
_entity.pdbx_description
1 polymer ?
#
loop_
_entity_poly.entity_id
_entity_poly.type
_entity_poly.pdbx_seq_one_letter_code
_entity_poly.pdbx_strand_id
1 'polypeptide(L)'
;KKFEQGILSMDPDANIEIVPMVSSGIVKINGVNPNTYITPNNDSYWVIGSERRSSWSTKVPKDNFITEGKWWDLSRPNQLQISLDAKVAKDFNINLGDIFTLNIYGREIDGEIINFREVDYRDLSINFAMLFNPEFTINIPYEYLATTKFDSLDKFDETQMLEIFPSLSIIKIADYLNKVTVVLNKVFLAVTLISAVTIVVGLIVISSAIMVQGKVREYQNLVSV
;
A
#
# COMPACT_ATOMS: atom_id res chain seq x y z
N LYS A 1 11.67 17.02 15.28
CA LYS A 1 12.42 17.11 16.58
C LYS A 1 11.51 16.95 17.79
N LYS A 2 10.52 17.85 18.07
CA LYS A 2 9.63 17.68 19.24
C LYS A 2 8.78 16.41 19.17
N PHE A 3 8.22 16.09 18.00
CA PHE A 3 7.44 14.87 17.77
C PHE A 3 8.30 13.62 18.00
N GLU A 4 9.47 13.55 17.38
CA GLU A 4 10.42 12.43 17.58
C GLU A 4 10.80 12.26 19.05
N GLN A 5 11.10 13.36 19.75
CA GLN A 5 11.39 13.32 21.19
C GLN A 5 10.20 12.79 22.00
N GLY A 6 8.96 13.18 21.65
CA GLY A 6 7.76 12.65 22.29
C GLY A 6 7.63 11.14 22.11
N ILE A 7 7.82 10.63 20.90
CA ILE A 7 7.77 9.19 20.63
C ILE A 7 8.90 8.44 21.33
N LEU A 8 10.15 8.93 21.21
CA LEU A 8 11.32 8.29 21.83
C LEU A 8 11.30 8.33 23.36
N SER A 9 10.54 9.25 23.98
CA SER A 9 10.32 9.22 25.42
C SER A 9 9.40 8.10 25.88
N MET A 10 8.51 7.61 25.01
CA MET A 10 7.61 6.48 25.25
C MET A 10 8.29 5.15 24.94
N ASP A 11 8.98 5.08 23.80
CA ASP A 11 9.76 3.92 23.38
C ASP A 11 11.07 4.37 22.72
N PRO A 12 12.21 4.25 23.42
CA PRO A 12 13.51 4.64 22.89
C PRO A 12 13.95 3.88 21.64
N ASP A 13 13.40 2.66 21.44
CA ASP A 13 13.71 1.78 20.31
C ASP A 13 12.70 1.92 19.16
N ALA A 14 11.74 2.84 19.28
CA ALA A 14 10.74 3.07 18.24
C ALA A 14 11.38 3.48 16.90
N ASN A 15 10.99 2.81 15.84
CA ASN A 15 11.40 3.21 14.49
C ASN A 15 10.43 4.27 13.96
N ILE A 16 10.96 5.47 13.68
CA ILE A 16 10.18 6.64 13.25
C ILE A 16 10.61 7.03 11.84
N GLU A 17 9.67 7.09 10.93
CA GLU A 17 9.85 7.68 9.61
C GLU A 17 8.95 8.91 9.49
N ILE A 18 9.49 10.06 9.07
CA ILE A 18 8.76 11.31 8.91
C ILE A 18 9.07 11.87 7.53
N VAL A 19 8.05 12.10 6.74
CA VAL A 19 8.18 12.68 5.39
C VAL A 19 7.24 13.87 5.24
N PRO A 20 7.67 14.93 4.53
CA PRO A 20 6.77 16.00 4.15
C PRO A 20 5.82 15.50 3.07
N MET A 21 4.60 16.03 3.04
CA MET A 21 3.64 15.70 1.99
C MET A 21 2.80 16.91 1.59
N VAL A 22 2.35 16.88 0.35
CA VAL A 22 1.44 17.87 -0.23
C VAL A 22 0.33 17.15 -0.99
N SER A 23 -0.89 17.73 -0.96
CA SER A 23 -1.98 17.26 -1.82
C SER A 23 -1.78 17.78 -3.23
N SER A 24 -1.81 16.90 -4.22
CA SER A 24 -1.68 17.24 -5.63
C SER A 24 -2.63 16.38 -6.47
N GLY A 25 -3.25 16.98 -7.48
CA GLY A 25 -4.13 16.28 -8.42
C GLY A 25 -3.65 16.43 -9.86
N ILE A 26 -3.62 15.35 -10.64
CA ILE A 26 -3.27 15.42 -12.06
C ILE A 26 -4.46 15.97 -12.84
N VAL A 27 -4.30 17.14 -13.42
CA VAL A 27 -5.35 17.84 -14.21
C VAL A 27 -5.21 17.54 -15.69
N LYS A 28 -3.97 17.52 -16.20
CA LYS A 28 -3.65 17.22 -17.60
C LYS A 28 -2.38 16.39 -17.69
N ILE A 29 -2.27 15.61 -18.74
CA ILE A 29 -1.06 14.94 -19.19
C ILE A 29 -0.81 15.39 -20.61
N ASN A 30 0.33 16.03 -20.88
CA ASN A 30 0.65 16.66 -22.17
C ASN A 30 -0.49 17.55 -22.71
N GLY A 31 -1.12 18.31 -21.80
CA GLY A 31 -2.23 19.21 -22.14
C GLY A 31 -3.60 18.54 -22.37
N VAL A 32 -3.67 17.20 -22.25
CA VAL A 32 -4.89 16.42 -22.52
C VAL A 32 -5.47 15.89 -21.20
N ASN A 33 -6.79 15.63 -21.16
CA ASN A 33 -7.45 15.09 -20.00
C ASN A 33 -6.89 13.68 -19.65
N PRO A 34 -6.48 13.43 -18.40
CA PRO A 34 -5.88 12.18 -17.99
C PRO A 34 -6.74 10.93 -18.25
N ASN A 35 -8.06 11.07 -18.25
CA ASN A 35 -8.99 9.97 -18.55
C ASN A 35 -8.86 9.41 -19.97
N THR A 36 -8.16 10.11 -20.87
CA THR A 36 -7.87 9.58 -22.23
C THR A 36 -6.72 8.59 -22.23
N TYR A 37 -5.88 8.58 -21.21
CA TYR A 37 -4.71 7.71 -21.08
C TYR A 37 -5.04 6.37 -20.44
N ILE A 38 -6.09 6.30 -19.61
CA ILE A 38 -6.37 5.11 -18.80
C ILE A 38 -7.89 4.95 -18.59
N THR A 39 -8.33 3.70 -18.50
CA THR A 39 -9.73 3.37 -18.22
C THR A 39 -9.96 3.14 -16.73
N PRO A 40 -11.20 3.36 -16.21
CA PRO A 40 -11.54 3.15 -14.80
C PRO A 40 -11.27 1.74 -14.25
N ASN A 41 -11.17 0.74 -15.11
CA ASN A 41 -10.93 -0.65 -14.73
C ASN A 41 -9.43 -0.98 -14.53
N ASN A 42 -8.53 -0.04 -14.84
CA ASN A 42 -7.10 -0.25 -14.64
C ASN A 42 -6.72 0.00 -13.18
N ASP A 43 -5.83 -0.83 -12.65
CA ASP A 43 -5.36 -0.77 -11.26
C ASP A 43 -4.73 0.59 -10.88
N SER A 44 -4.13 1.30 -11.86
CA SER A 44 -3.51 2.61 -11.65
C SER A 44 -4.45 3.80 -11.81
N TYR A 45 -5.74 3.58 -12.16
CA TYR A 45 -6.72 4.66 -12.31
C TYR A 45 -6.86 5.54 -11.07
N TRP A 46 -6.61 4.96 -9.89
CA TRP A 46 -6.66 5.69 -8.63
C TRP A 46 -5.77 6.95 -8.60
N VAL A 47 -4.71 7.01 -9.41
CA VAL A 47 -3.78 8.14 -9.43
C VAL A 47 -4.44 9.43 -9.92
N ILE A 48 -5.43 9.34 -10.80
CA ILE A 48 -6.16 10.49 -11.37
C ILE A 48 -7.55 10.72 -10.78
N GLY A 49 -8.08 9.72 -10.05
CA GLY A 49 -9.46 9.75 -9.56
C GLY A 49 -9.79 10.81 -8.50
N SER A 50 -8.78 11.38 -7.84
CA SER A 50 -8.89 12.46 -6.85
C SER A 50 -7.50 13.04 -6.57
N GLU A 51 -7.43 14.10 -5.76
CA GLU A 51 -6.15 14.57 -5.22
C GLU A 51 -5.41 13.46 -4.50
N ARG A 52 -4.11 13.39 -4.72
CA ARG A 52 -3.20 12.41 -4.12
C ARG A 52 -2.13 13.11 -3.30
N ARG A 53 -1.63 12.39 -2.33
CA ARG A 53 -0.46 12.86 -1.59
C ARG A 53 0.78 12.60 -2.40
N SER A 54 1.59 13.62 -2.56
CA SER A 54 2.92 13.60 -3.13
C SER A 54 3.92 14.09 -2.09
N SER A 55 5.17 13.75 -2.25
CA SER A 55 6.24 14.15 -1.34
C SER A 55 7.44 14.63 -2.13
N TRP A 56 8.53 14.95 -1.45
CA TRP A 56 9.81 15.26 -2.06
C TRP A 56 10.96 14.67 -1.23
N SER A 57 12.04 14.39 -1.89
CA SER A 57 13.24 13.84 -1.27
C SER A 57 14.49 14.29 -2.02
N THR A 58 15.55 14.59 -1.27
CA THR A 58 16.88 14.90 -1.86
C THR A 58 17.56 13.67 -2.44
N LYS A 59 17.25 12.48 -1.89
CA LYS A 59 17.82 11.19 -2.29
C LYS A 59 16.70 10.24 -2.68
N VAL A 60 17.06 9.24 -3.47
CA VAL A 60 16.14 8.13 -3.74
C VAL A 60 15.73 7.50 -2.41
N PRO A 61 14.42 7.40 -2.10
CA PRO A 61 13.96 6.78 -0.87
C PRO A 61 14.46 5.33 -0.74
N LYS A 62 14.53 4.84 0.49
CA LYS A 62 14.83 3.45 0.76
C LYS A 62 13.81 2.56 0.03
N ASP A 63 14.27 1.40 -0.43
CA ASP A 63 13.44 0.41 -1.14
C ASP A 63 12.75 0.93 -2.43
N ASN A 64 13.30 2.04 -2.99
CA ASN A 64 12.95 2.55 -4.31
C ASN A 64 14.16 2.47 -5.24
N PHE A 65 13.94 2.06 -6.51
CA PHE A 65 15.01 1.91 -7.50
C PHE A 65 14.64 2.64 -8.78
N ILE A 66 15.56 3.49 -9.29
CA ILE A 66 15.35 4.16 -10.59
C ILE A 66 15.48 3.11 -11.67
N THR A 67 14.42 2.96 -12.47
CA THR A 67 14.38 2.03 -13.60
C THR A 67 14.73 2.72 -14.91
N GLU A 68 14.44 4.02 -15.03
CA GLU A 68 14.70 4.81 -16.22
C GLU A 68 14.90 6.28 -15.85
N GLY A 69 15.74 6.99 -16.60
CA GLY A 69 16.07 8.40 -16.35
C GLY A 69 17.15 8.58 -15.27
N LYS A 70 17.21 9.78 -14.70
CA LYS A 70 18.15 10.15 -13.62
C LYS A 70 17.40 10.83 -12.50
N TRP A 71 17.98 10.85 -11.30
CA TRP A 71 17.47 11.63 -10.20
C TRP A 71 17.44 13.13 -10.57
N TRP A 72 17.22 14.03 -9.65
CA TRP A 72 16.97 15.45 -9.94
C TRP A 72 18.03 16.12 -10.81
N ASP A 73 17.60 16.92 -11.79
CA ASP A 73 18.48 17.81 -12.56
C ASP A 73 18.64 19.13 -11.78
N LEU A 74 19.75 19.26 -11.08
CA LEU A 74 20.06 20.42 -10.24
C LEU A 74 20.35 21.70 -11.04
N SER A 75 20.49 21.63 -12.37
CA SER A 75 20.64 22.81 -13.25
C SER A 75 19.32 23.55 -13.47
N ARG A 76 18.17 22.90 -13.16
CA ARG A 76 16.80 23.42 -13.33
C ARG A 76 16.00 23.44 -12.02
N PRO A 77 16.49 24.07 -10.94
CA PRO A 77 15.90 23.94 -9.61
C PRO A 77 14.49 24.55 -9.51
N ASN A 78 14.16 25.52 -10.33
CA ASN A 78 12.88 26.24 -10.33
C ASN A 78 11.80 25.57 -11.21
N GLN A 79 12.13 24.49 -11.91
CA GLN A 79 11.16 23.68 -12.65
C GLN A 79 10.70 22.52 -11.79
N LEU A 80 9.40 22.25 -11.80
CA LEU A 80 8.87 21.06 -11.15
C LEU A 80 9.32 19.81 -11.90
N GLN A 81 10.12 19.01 -11.26
CA GLN A 81 10.58 17.72 -11.76
C GLN A 81 9.85 16.61 -11.00
N ILE A 82 9.38 15.61 -11.71
CA ILE A 82 8.58 14.52 -11.15
C ILE A 82 9.30 13.19 -11.35
N SER A 83 9.46 12.47 -10.25
CA SER A 83 9.80 11.06 -10.24
C SER A 83 8.51 10.25 -10.11
N LEU A 84 8.19 9.44 -11.11
CA LEU A 84 6.93 8.70 -11.20
C LEU A 84 7.15 7.21 -10.90
N ASP A 85 6.16 6.57 -10.27
CA ASP A 85 6.11 5.12 -10.12
C ASP A 85 6.11 4.45 -11.51
N ALA A 86 7.00 3.49 -11.73
CA ALA A 86 7.18 2.80 -13.00
C ALA A 86 5.93 2.02 -13.45
N LYS A 87 5.15 1.47 -12.50
CA LYS A 87 3.88 0.80 -12.83
C LYS A 87 2.86 1.80 -13.35
N VAL A 88 2.76 2.96 -12.69
CA VAL A 88 1.88 4.06 -13.12
C VAL A 88 2.31 4.55 -14.50
N ALA A 89 3.60 4.80 -14.72
CA ALA A 89 4.12 5.23 -16.01
C ALA A 89 3.75 4.25 -17.14
N LYS A 90 3.93 2.95 -16.90
CA LYS A 90 3.58 1.89 -17.84
C LYS A 90 2.08 1.85 -18.14
N ASP A 91 1.24 1.90 -17.10
CA ASP A 91 -0.21 1.78 -17.25
C ASP A 91 -0.83 2.97 -17.99
N PHE A 92 -0.23 4.15 -17.86
CA PHE A 92 -0.61 5.39 -18.56
C PHE A 92 0.14 5.61 -19.88
N ASN A 93 1.09 4.74 -20.23
CA ASN A 93 1.97 4.89 -21.40
C ASN A 93 2.71 6.25 -21.40
N ILE A 94 3.28 6.61 -20.25
CA ILE A 94 4.04 7.84 -20.03
C ILE A 94 5.50 7.63 -20.43
N ASN A 95 6.10 8.66 -21.04
CA ASN A 95 7.50 8.69 -21.40
C ASN A 95 8.27 9.74 -20.58
N LEU A 96 9.59 9.60 -20.52
CA LEU A 96 10.45 10.65 -19.96
C LEU A 96 10.28 11.93 -20.77
N GLY A 97 10.18 13.08 -20.09
CA GLY A 97 9.93 14.38 -20.69
C GLY A 97 8.46 14.73 -20.86
N ASP A 98 7.52 13.80 -20.60
CA ASP A 98 6.10 14.13 -20.59
C ASP A 98 5.77 15.13 -19.47
N ILE A 99 4.78 15.99 -19.71
CA ILE A 99 4.38 17.06 -18.80
C ILE A 99 3.08 16.70 -18.08
N PHE A 100 3.14 16.68 -16.76
CA PHE A 100 1.96 16.62 -15.93
C PHE A 100 1.58 18.01 -15.45
N THR A 101 0.36 18.46 -15.75
CA THR A 101 -0.22 19.64 -15.12
C THR A 101 -0.87 19.21 -13.82
N LEU A 102 -0.30 19.62 -12.69
CA LEU A 102 -0.78 19.30 -11.35
C LEU A 102 -1.55 20.46 -10.75
N ASN A 103 -2.68 20.19 -10.10
CA ASN A 103 -3.31 21.13 -9.19
C ASN A 103 -2.68 20.94 -7.81
N ILE A 104 -2.03 21.98 -7.30
CA ILE A 104 -1.48 22.06 -5.95
C ILE A 104 -2.09 23.29 -5.25
N TYR A 105 -2.95 23.05 -4.26
CA TYR A 105 -3.67 24.13 -3.55
C TYR A 105 -4.38 25.14 -4.48
N GLY A 106 -5.03 24.64 -5.53
CA GLY A 106 -5.79 25.48 -6.48
C GLY A 106 -4.95 26.15 -7.57
N ARG A 107 -3.64 25.87 -7.63
CA ARG A 107 -2.75 26.37 -8.70
C ARG A 107 -2.39 25.25 -9.65
N GLU A 108 -2.58 25.46 -10.94
CA GLU A 108 -2.07 24.55 -11.97
C GLU A 108 -0.58 24.80 -12.19
N ILE A 109 0.22 23.77 -12.09
CA ILE A 109 1.67 23.80 -12.21
C ILE A 109 2.11 22.66 -13.12
N ASP A 110 2.90 22.96 -14.13
CA ASP A 110 3.44 21.97 -15.04
C ASP A 110 4.73 21.38 -14.46
N GLY A 111 4.80 20.05 -14.43
CA GLY A 111 5.97 19.29 -13.99
C GLY A 111 6.39 18.28 -15.03
N GLU A 112 7.70 18.20 -15.27
CA GLU A 112 8.32 17.27 -16.23
C GLU A 112 8.63 15.93 -15.55
N ILE A 113 8.24 14.83 -16.20
CA ILE A 113 8.62 13.48 -15.77
C ILE A 113 10.09 13.24 -16.16
N ILE A 114 10.97 13.15 -15.16
CA ILE A 114 12.42 13.00 -15.41
C ILE A 114 12.96 11.60 -15.13
N ASN A 115 12.24 10.81 -14.36
CA ASN A 115 12.60 9.42 -14.11
C ASN A 115 11.39 8.57 -13.72
N PHE A 116 11.56 7.26 -13.89
CA PHE A 116 10.68 6.24 -13.36
C PHE A 116 11.39 5.49 -12.24
N ARG A 117 10.66 5.12 -11.19
CA ARG A 117 11.16 4.32 -10.07
C ARG A 117 10.22 3.18 -9.75
N GLU A 118 10.79 2.03 -9.47
CA GLU A 118 10.05 0.93 -8.86
C GLU A 118 9.87 1.21 -7.38
N VAL A 119 8.63 1.07 -6.90
CA VAL A 119 8.23 1.34 -5.51
C VAL A 119 7.77 0.04 -4.87
N ASP A 120 8.39 -0.33 -3.76
CA ASP A 120 7.94 -1.48 -2.98
C ASP A 120 6.90 -1.05 -1.94
N TYR A 121 5.64 -1.47 -2.14
CA TYR A 121 4.53 -1.17 -1.24
C TYR A 121 4.29 -2.26 -0.17
N ARG A 122 5.14 -3.29 -0.09
CA ARG A 122 4.89 -4.47 0.74
C ARG A 122 5.23 -4.29 2.21
N ASP A 123 6.12 -3.38 2.54
CA ASP A 123 6.71 -3.23 3.87
C ASP A 123 6.00 -2.20 4.78
N LEU A 124 4.86 -1.65 4.33
CA LEU A 124 4.12 -0.58 5.02
C LEU A 124 4.95 0.71 5.22
N SER A 125 6.05 0.89 4.50
CA SER A 125 6.81 2.14 4.48
C SER A 125 6.01 3.25 3.80
N ILE A 126 6.38 4.50 4.08
CA ILE A 126 5.74 5.65 3.45
C ILE A 126 6.21 5.75 2.00
N ASN A 127 5.32 5.46 1.07
CA ASN A 127 5.59 5.53 -0.36
C ASN A 127 4.57 6.40 -1.09
N PHE A 128 5.01 7.05 -2.17
CA PHE A 128 4.20 7.93 -2.99
C PHE A 128 4.36 7.57 -4.46
N ALA A 129 3.27 7.66 -5.24
CA ALA A 129 3.35 7.46 -6.69
C ALA A 129 4.19 8.55 -7.37
N MET A 130 4.13 9.78 -6.85
CA MET A 130 4.89 10.93 -7.36
C MET A 130 5.78 11.50 -6.27
N LEU A 131 7.04 11.78 -6.62
CA LEU A 131 7.95 12.59 -5.82
C LEU A 131 8.38 13.80 -6.63
N PHE A 132 8.62 14.90 -5.93
CA PHE A 132 9.03 16.18 -6.49
C PHE A 132 10.47 16.52 -6.12
N ASN A 133 11.12 17.36 -6.90
CA ASN A 133 12.42 17.91 -6.54
C ASN A 133 12.28 18.87 -5.35
N PRO A 134 13.15 18.79 -4.33
CA PRO A 134 13.01 19.58 -3.11
C PRO A 134 13.09 21.09 -3.33
N GLU A 135 13.90 21.54 -4.26
CA GLU A 135 14.16 22.95 -4.53
C GLU A 135 12.88 23.68 -4.96
N PHE A 136 12.03 22.98 -5.74
CA PHE A 136 10.75 23.54 -6.17
C PHE A 136 9.76 23.71 -5.02
N THR A 137 9.84 22.86 -4.00
CA THR A 137 8.84 22.76 -2.93
C THR A 137 9.07 23.73 -1.75
N ILE A 138 10.16 24.52 -1.75
CA ILE A 138 10.58 25.39 -0.62
C ILE A 138 9.46 26.35 -0.14
N ASN A 139 8.61 26.84 -1.05
CA ASN A 139 7.55 27.81 -0.74
C ASN A 139 6.14 27.22 -0.81
N ILE A 140 6.00 25.90 -0.89
CA ILE A 140 4.70 25.24 -0.92
C ILE A 140 4.30 24.88 0.52
N PRO A 141 3.08 25.25 0.99
CA PRO A 141 2.56 24.75 2.25
C PRO A 141 2.52 23.20 2.25
N TYR A 142 2.87 22.59 3.35
CA TYR A 142 2.92 21.14 3.45
C TYR A 142 2.56 20.63 4.84
N GLU A 143 2.22 19.36 4.91
CA GLU A 143 1.99 18.62 6.12
C GLU A 143 3.10 17.57 6.31
N TYR A 144 3.21 17.02 7.50
CA TYR A 144 4.07 15.87 7.74
C TYR A 144 3.22 14.60 7.87
N LEU A 145 3.66 13.54 7.21
CA LEU A 145 3.21 12.18 7.47
C LEU A 145 4.30 11.47 8.26
N ALA A 146 3.91 10.81 9.34
CA ALA A 146 4.83 10.03 10.15
C ALA A 146 4.29 8.60 10.30
N THR A 147 5.17 7.61 10.18
CA THR A 147 4.92 6.26 10.66
C THR A 147 5.83 5.96 11.84
N THR A 148 5.29 5.26 12.83
CA THR A 148 6.04 4.84 14.00
C THR A 148 5.76 3.38 14.27
N LYS A 149 6.82 2.59 14.39
CA LYS A 149 6.74 1.20 14.80
C LYS A 149 7.27 1.08 16.22
N PHE A 150 6.40 0.69 17.13
CA PHE A 150 6.73 0.41 18.53
C PHE A 150 7.05 -1.08 18.71
N ASP A 151 7.92 -1.41 19.65
CA ASP A 151 8.17 -2.79 20.06
C ASP A 151 6.93 -3.41 20.72
N SER A 152 6.16 -2.61 21.47
CA SER A 152 4.88 -2.97 22.07
C SER A 152 3.91 -1.79 21.97
N LEU A 153 2.67 -2.07 21.55
CA LEU A 153 1.61 -1.05 21.43
C LEU A 153 1.19 -0.47 22.78
N ASP A 154 1.43 -1.18 23.88
CA ASP A 154 1.11 -0.72 25.23
C ASP A 154 1.98 0.47 25.67
N LYS A 155 3.12 0.68 25.00
CA LYS A 155 4.00 1.84 25.25
C LYS A 155 3.47 3.15 24.67
N PHE A 156 2.52 3.09 23.71
CA PHE A 156 2.00 4.28 23.04
C PHE A 156 0.85 4.91 23.81
N ASP A 157 1.08 6.08 24.38
CA ASP A 157 0.06 6.92 25.01
C ASP A 157 -0.48 7.97 24.03
N GLU A 158 -1.65 7.67 23.44
CA GLU A 158 -2.34 8.55 22.51
C GLU A 158 -2.76 9.87 23.17
N THR A 159 -3.19 9.81 24.43
CA THR A 159 -3.67 10.99 25.16
C THR A 159 -2.53 11.98 25.37
N GLN A 160 -1.37 11.50 25.79
CA GLN A 160 -0.19 12.33 25.95
C GLN A 160 0.27 12.96 24.63
N MET A 161 0.18 12.23 23.52
CA MET A 161 0.55 12.76 22.21
C MET A 161 -0.42 13.85 21.73
N LEU A 162 -1.73 13.67 21.94
CA LEU A 162 -2.74 14.66 21.57
C LEU A 162 -2.70 15.91 22.47
N GLU A 163 -2.30 15.79 23.71
CA GLU A 163 -2.05 16.96 24.59
C GLU A 163 -0.89 17.83 24.08
N ILE A 164 0.20 17.19 23.61
CA ILE A 164 1.37 17.90 23.08
C ILE A 164 1.13 18.44 21.66
N PHE A 165 0.36 17.68 20.85
CA PHE A 165 0.07 17.97 19.44
C PHE A 165 -1.44 17.86 19.15
N PRO A 166 -2.25 18.88 19.48
CA PRO A 166 -3.71 18.82 19.34
C PRO A 166 -4.20 18.66 17.89
N SER A 167 -3.39 19.02 16.90
CA SER A 167 -3.70 18.87 15.47
C SER A 167 -3.25 17.53 14.87
N LEU A 168 -2.70 16.63 15.70
CA LEU A 168 -2.25 15.32 15.23
C LEU A 168 -3.46 14.41 14.95
N SER A 169 -3.46 13.77 13.79
CA SER A 169 -4.39 12.69 13.46
C SER A 169 -3.68 11.35 13.57
N ILE A 170 -4.15 10.48 14.44
CA ILE A 170 -3.53 9.19 14.74
C ILE A 170 -4.36 8.06 14.16
N ILE A 171 -3.72 7.15 13.43
CA ILE A 171 -4.33 5.93 12.90
C ILE A 171 -3.54 4.73 13.40
N LYS A 172 -4.17 3.91 14.23
CA LYS A 172 -3.57 2.66 14.75
C LYS A 172 -3.80 1.52 13.76
N ILE A 173 -2.82 1.26 12.92
CA ILE A 173 -2.90 0.19 11.90
C ILE A 173 -3.09 -1.18 12.56
N ALA A 174 -2.50 -1.41 13.73
CA ALA A 174 -2.63 -2.66 14.48
C ALA A 174 -4.09 -3.04 14.80
N ASP A 175 -4.97 -2.08 15.09
CA ASP A 175 -6.37 -2.35 15.37
C ASP A 175 -7.11 -2.90 14.13
N TYR A 176 -6.74 -2.42 12.94
CA TYR A 176 -7.28 -2.93 11.68
C TYR A 176 -6.75 -4.33 11.38
N LEU A 177 -5.47 -4.59 11.58
CA LEU A 177 -4.85 -5.91 11.39
C LEU A 177 -5.46 -6.95 12.34
N ASN A 178 -5.70 -6.59 13.60
CA ASN A 178 -6.36 -7.47 14.57
C ASN A 178 -7.78 -7.84 14.14
N LYS A 179 -8.57 -6.88 13.63
CA LYS A 179 -9.92 -7.16 13.11
C LYS A 179 -9.87 -8.13 11.93
N VAL A 180 -8.95 -7.94 10.99
CA VAL A 180 -8.77 -8.85 9.85
C VAL A 180 -8.38 -10.26 10.33
N THR A 181 -7.46 -10.36 11.27
CA THR A 181 -7.01 -11.65 11.84
C THR A 181 -8.17 -12.41 12.51
N VAL A 182 -9.03 -11.71 13.25
CA VAL A 182 -10.23 -12.30 13.88
C VAL A 182 -11.18 -12.87 12.82
N VAL A 183 -11.41 -12.14 11.73
CA VAL A 183 -12.26 -12.60 10.61
C VAL A 183 -11.63 -13.83 9.94
N LEU A 184 -10.35 -13.78 9.62
CA LEU A 184 -9.63 -14.91 9.01
C LEU A 184 -9.68 -16.16 9.89
N ASN A 185 -9.50 -16.03 11.20
CA ASN A 185 -9.59 -17.16 12.14
C ASN A 185 -10.99 -17.78 12.15
N LYS A 186 -12.07 -16.97 12.06
CA LYS A 186 -13.45 -17.49 11.93
C LYS A 186 -13.66 -18.26 10.64
N VAL A 187 -13.16 -17.74 9.52
CA VAL A 187 -13.23 -18.41 8.21
C VAL A 187 -12.44 -19.74 8.26
N PHE A 188 -11.23 -19.72 8.81
CA PHE A 188 -10.41 -20.92 8.96
C PHE A 188 -11.10 -21.99 9.80
N LEU A 189 -11.72 -21.59 10.93
CA LEU A 189 -12.50 -22.52 11.76
C LEU A 189 -13.66 -23.13 10.98
N ALA A 190 -14.42 -22.34 10.23
CA ALA A 190 -15.53 -22.83 9.41
C ALA A 190 -15.07 -23.86 8.36
N VAL A 191 -13.98 -23.56 7.65
CA VAL A 191 -13.39 -24.47 6.66
C VAL A 191 -12.92 -25.78 7.32
N THR A 192 -12.30 -25.68 8.48
CA THR A 192 -11.83 -26.85 9.26
C THR A 192 -13.00 -27.74 9.66
N LEU A 193 -14.10 -27.18 10.15
CA LEU A 193 -15.31 -27.92 10.51
C LEU A 193 -15.95 -28.63 9.32
N ILE A 194 -16.07 -27.93 8.18
CA ILE A 194 -16.60 -28.54 6.94
C ILE A 194 -15.71 -29.68 6.48
N SER A 195 -14.40 -29.49 6.50
CA SER A 195 -13.44 -30.54 6.13
C SER A 195 -13.53 -31.76 7.05
N ALA A 196 -13.66 -31.55 8.36
CA ALA A 196 -13.82 -32.66 9.31
C ALA A 196 -15.10 -33.45 9.03
N VAL A 197 -16.22 -32.80 8.79
CA VAL A 197 -17.50 -33.47 8.42
C VAL A 197 -17.32 -34.27 7.13
N THR A 198 -16.68 -33.70 6.11
CA THR A 198 -16.44 -34.37 4.82
C THR A 198 -15.60 -35.65 4.99
N ILE A 199 -14.55 -35.56 5.82
CA ILE A 199 -13.72 -36.75 6.13
C ILE A 199 -14.54 -37.84 6.82
N VAL A 200 -15.36 -37.49 7.81
CA VAL A 200 -16.21 -38.45 8.52
C VAL A 200 -17.19 -39.13 7.57
N VAL A 201 -17.87 -38.34 6.72
CA VAL A 201 -18.79 -38.89 5.70
C VAL A 201 -18.05 -39.82 4.73
N GLY A 202 -16.86 -39.42 4.27
CA GLY A 202 -16.03 -40.22 3.38
C GLY A 202 -15.66 -41.59 4.01
N LEU A 203 -15.30 -41.58 5.29
CA LEU A 203 -14.99 -42.82 6.04
C LEU A 203 -16.23 -43.75 6.17
N ILE A 204 -17.42 -43.18 6.42
CA ILE A 204 -18.67 -43.93 6.49
C ILE A 204 -18.97 -44.59 5.14
N VAL A 205 -18.83 -43.86 4.04
CA VAL A 205 -19.07 -44.40 2.69
C VAL A 205 -18.10 -45.52 2.36
N ILE A 206 -16.81 -45.36 2.64
CA ILE A 206 -15.81 -46.41 2.42
C ILE A 206 -16.12 -47.64 3.25
N SER A 207 -16.44 -47.46 4.54
CA SER A 207 -16.79 -48.60 5.45
C SER A 207 -18.03 -49.34 4.94
N SER A 208 -19.05 -48.62 4.46
CA SER A 208 -20.26 -49.21 3.88
C SER A 208 -19.97 -50.02 2.62
N ALA A 209 -19.10 -49.52 1.74
CA ALA A 209 -18.70 -50.19 0.51
C ALA A 209 -17.95 -51.53 0.81
N ILE A 210 -17.09 -51.53 1.80
CA ILE A 210 -16.35 -52.72 2.22
C ILE A 210 -17.31 -53.77 2.81
N MET A 211 -18.28 -53.38 3.63
CA MET A 211 -19.28 -54.29 4.18
C MET A 211 -20.15 -54.95 3.11
N VAL A 212 -20.57 -54.20 2.11
CA VAL A 212 -21.38 -54.70 0.97
C VAL A 212 -20.56 -55.70 0.15
N GLN A 213 -19.29 -55.42 -0.15
CA GLN A 213 -18.42 -56.36 -0.86
C GLN A 213 -18.18 -57.67 -0.09
N GLY A 214 -18.03 -57.56 1.24
CA GLY A 214 -17.89 -58.75 2.12
C GLY A 214 -19.12 -59.65 2.02
N LYS A 215 -20.34 -59.12 2.09
CA LYS A 215 -21.59 -59.91 1.96
C LYS A 215 -21.76 -60.51 0.57
N VAL A 216 -21.42 -59.84 -0.49
CA VAL A 216 -21.50 -60.35 -1.87
C VAL A 216 -20.54 -61.56 -2.03
N ARG A 217 -19.34 -61.54 -1.45
CA ARG A 217 -18.41 -62.68 -1.49
C ARG A 217 -18.92 -63.88 -0.68
N GLU A 218 -19.53 -63.68 0.47
CA GLU A 218 -20.19 -64.75 1.21
C GLU A 218 -21.29 -65.47 0.43
N TYR A 219 -22.16 -64.68 -0.21
CA TYR A 219 -23.22 -65.24 -1.08
C TYR A 219 -22.66 -66.02 -2.29
N GLN A 220 -21.61 -65.53 -2.93
CA GLN A 220 -20.99 -66.22 -4.06
C GLN A 220 -20.33 -67.53 -3.65
N ASN A 221 -19.75 -67.59 -2.45
CA ASN A 221 -19.16 -68.83 -1.91
C ASN A 221 -20.24 -69.88 -1.51
N LEU A 222 -21.46 -69.48 -1.14
CA LEU A 222 -22.56 -70.35 -0.81
C LEU A 222 -23.29 -70.94 -2.04
N VAL A 223 -23.20 -70.27 -3.18
CA VAL A 223 -23.86 -70.70 -4.45
C VAL A 223 -22.92 -71.57 -5.30
N SER A 224 -21.63 -71.65 -4.97
CA SER A 224 -20.63 -72.43 -5.73
C SER A 224 -20.32 -73.80 -5.12
N VAL A 225 -21.19 -74.33 -4.23
CA VAL A 225 -21.25 -75.72 -3.72
C VAL A 225 -22.51 -76.34 -4.26
#